data_2f2d7625325002946df822fb241805d4
#
_entry.id   2f2d7625325002946df822fb241805d4
#
_cell.length_a   1.000
_cell.length_b   1.000
_cell.length_c   1.000
_cell.angle_alpha   90.00
_cell.angle_beta   90.00
_cell.angle_gamma   90.00
#
_symmetry.space_group_name_H-M   'P 1'
#
loop_
_entity.id
_entity.type
_entity.pdbx_description
1 polymer ?
#
loop_
_entity_poly.entity_id
_entity_poly.type
_entity_poly.pdbx_seq_one_letter_code
_entity_poly.pdbx_strand_id
1 'polypeptide(L)'
;PSFANPYTMTNAKKVICDSFPAAIEQIHPDEQDFVAIVTRGHKHDADCIRTLYASGITPAYMGLIGSKRRVAGLFENLCTEGIDRSFLDQIHTPIGLDIGAVTTDEIAISILSELILCRSRLSPGKKNGILEQTNLDPVFLNALQTEGPKAIAVVVDRKGSTPVKTGAIMCVNTLGQSFGTIGGGCGEHEVLRKALEVLSDKKDTFLSVDMTNDFAGEEGMVCGGTMDVII
;
A
#
# COMPACT_ATOMS: atom_id res chain seq x y z
N PRO A 1 -13.50 -19.48 -15.56
CA PRO A 1 -14.60 -18.80 -16.26
C PRO A 1 -14.47 -17.29 -16.36
N SER A 2 -15.60 -16.54 -16.51
CA SER A 2 -15.59 -15.16 -16.96
C SER A 2 -14.91 -14.14 -16.03
N PHE A 3 -14.74 -14.43 -14.73
CA PHE A 3 -14.15 -13.49 -13.76
C PHE A 3 -12.69 -13.79 -13.45
N ALA A 4 -12.34 -15.03 -13.14
CA ALA A 4 -10.96 -15.42 -12.93
C ALA A 4 -10.26 -15.60 -14.30
N ASN A 5 -9.88 -14.47 -14.91
CA ASN A 5 -9.31 -14.43 -16.25
C ASN A 5 -8.05 -13.55 -16.23
N PRO A 6 -6.86 -14.10 -16.54
CA PRO A 6 -5.62 -13.34 -16.58
C PRO A 6 -5.65 -12.13 -17.53
N TYR A 7 -6.45 -12.18 -18.60
CA TYR A 7 -6.57 -11.07 -19.55
C TYR A 7 -7.34 -9.87 -18.99
N THR A 8 -8.24 -10.10 -18.02
CA THR A 8 -9.00 -9.02 -17.34
C THR A 8 -8.39 -8.60 -16.03
N MET A 9 -7.57 -9.48 -15.40
CA MET A 9 -6.89 -9.26 -14.12
C MET A 9 -5.39 -9.05 -14.33
N THR A 10 -5.02 -8.13 -15.21
CA THR A 10 -3.63 -7.90 -15.65
C THR A 10 -2.67 -7.51 -14.52
N ASN A 11 -3.18 -6.89 -13.45
CA ASN A 11 -2.38 -6.47 -12.30
C ASN A 11 -2.29 -7.56 -11.20
N ALA A 12 -2.98 -8.69 -11.36
CA ALA A 12 -2.91 -9.79 -10.41
C ALA A 12 -1.62 -10.60 -10.61
N LYS A 13 -0.87 -10.82 -9.54
CA LYS A 13 0.34 -11.68 -9.57
C LYS A 13 0.00 -13.13 -9.94
N LYS A 14 -1.17 -13.61 -9.54
CA LYS A 14 -1.68 -14.96 -9.81
C LYS A 14 -3.19 -14.91 -9.96
N VAL A 15 -3.73 -15.58 -10.97
CA VAL A 15 -5.17 -15.76 -11.17
C VAL A 15 -5.46 -17.26 -11.13
N ILE A 16 -6.35 -17.69 -10.22
CA ILE A 16 -6.73 -19.08 -10.05
C ILE A 16 -8.19 -19.22 -10.49
N CYS A 17 -8.41 -20.08 -11.47
CA CYS A 17 -9.74 -20.38 -12.00
C CYS A 17 -10.21 -21.75 -11.50
N ASP A 18 -10.63 -21.82 -10.23
CA ASP A 18 -11.08 -23.02 -9.54
C ASP A 18 -12.28 -22.70 -8.62
N SER A 19 -12.75 -23.68 -7.84
CA SER A 19 -13.67 -23.44 -6.73
C SER A 19 -12.98 -22.59 -5.67
N PHE A 20 -13.74 -21.79 -4.90
CA PHE A 20 -13.16 -20.95 -3.86
C PHE A 20 -12.38 -21.75 -2.82
N PRO A 21 -12.88 -22.89 -2.29
CA PRO A 21 -12.10 -23.73 -1.39
C PRO A 21 -10.76 -24.17 -1.98
N ALA A 22 -10.78 -24.75 -3.19
CA ALA A 22 -9.55 -25.19 -3.85
C ALA A 22 -8.58 -24.04 -4.14
N ALA A 23 -9.09 -22.85 -4.48
CA ALA A 23 -8.26 -21.66 -4.68
C ALA A 23 -7.61 -21.19 -3.37
N ILE A 24 -8.33 -21.17 -2.26
CA ILE A 24 -7.81 -20.83 -0.93
C ILE A 24 -6.75 -21.85 -0.50
N GLU A 25 -6.99 -23.13 -0.70
CA GLU A 25 -6.03 -24.20 -0.42
C GLU A 25 -4.75 -24.07 -1.27
N GLN A 26 -4.84 -23.64 -2.54
CA GLN A 26 -3.68 -23.40 -3.40
C GLN A 26 -2.89 -22.15 -3.03
N ILE A 27 -3.53 -21.14 -2.44
CA ILE A 27 -2.89 -19.87 -2.03
C ILE A 27 -2.18 -20.07 -0.69
N HIS A 28 -2.74 -20.88 0.21
CA HIS A 28 -2.29 -21.04 1.60
C HIS A 28 -2.13 -19.68 2.30
N PRO A 29 -3.23 -18.94 2.53
CA PRO A 29 -3.14 -17.66 3.24
C PRO A 29 -2.47 -17.82 4.60
N ASP A 30 -1.68 -16.86 5.01
CA ASP A 30 -1.03 -16.83 6.33
C ASP A 30 -1.54 -15.70 7.22
N GLU A 31 -0.99 -15.58 8.41
CA GLU A 31 -1.36 -14.55 9.40
C GLU A 31 -1.00 -13.11 8.98
N GLN A 32 -0.24 -12.91 7.92
CA GLN A 32 0.13 -11.60 7.40
C GLN A 32 -0.72 -11.18 6.19
N ASP A 33 -1.50 -12.11 5.65
CA ASP A 33 -2.31 -11.89 4.46
C ASP A 33 -3.58 -11.08 4.74
N PHE A 34 -4.04 -10.41 3.69
CA PHE A 34 -5.30 -9.67 3.67
C PHE A 34 -6.27 -10.35 2.72
N VAL A 35 -7.37 -10.85 3.25
CA VAL A 35 -8.38 -11.60 2.49
C VAL A 35 -9.64 -10.77 2.32
N ALA A 36 -10.02 -10.49 1.07
CA ALA A 36 -11.28 -9.83 0.72
C ALA A 36 -12.22 -10.84 0.01
N ILE A 37 -13.35 -11.14 0.65
CA ILE A 37 -14.38 -12.04 0.12
C ILE A 37 -15.42 -11.20 -0.63
N VAL A 38 -15.31 -11.20 -1.96
CA VAL A 38 -16.19 -10.45 -2.86
C VAL A 38 -16.84 -11.42 -3.83
N THR A 39 -17.84 -12.17 -3.35
CA THR A 39 -18.54 -13.16 -4.17
C THR A 39 -19.94 -12.70 -4.58
N ARG A 40 -20.55 -13.42 -5.50
CA ARG A 40 -21.93 -13.14 -5.98
C ARG A 40 -23.03 -13.72 -5.12
N GLY A 41 -22.73 -14.50 -4.08
CA GLY A 41 -23.80 -15.16 -3.33
C GLY A 41 -23.36 -15.83 -2.03
N HIS A 42 -24.32 -15.94 -1.11
CA HIS A 42 -24.14 -16.48 0.24
C HIS A 42 -23.44 -17.84 0.31
N LYS A 43 -23.72 -18.72 -0.64
CA LYS A 43 -23.12 -20.06 -0.69
C LYS A 43 -21.59 -19.94 -0.79
N HIS A 44 -21.12 -19.12 -1.69
CA HIS A 44 -19.68 -18.95 -1.91
C HIS A 44 -19.01 -18.16 -0.80
N ASP A 45 -19.72 -17.19 -0.20
CA ASP A 45 -19.24 -16.48 0.99
C ASP A 45 -19.01 -17.48 2.13
N ALA A 46 -20.00 -18.37 2.37
CA ALA A 46 -19.92 -19.42 3.38
C ALA A 46 -18.77 -20.40 3.10
N ASP A 47 -18.62 -20.84 1.85
CA ASP A 47 -17.55 -21.77 1.45
C ASP A 47 -16.16 -21.17 1.72
N CYS A 48 -15.95 -19.88 1.41
CA CYS A 48 -14.70 -19.18 1.74
C CYS A 48 -14.44 -19.16 3.25
N ILE A 49 -15.44 -18.77 4.04
CA ILE A 49 -15.32 -18.67 5.51
C ILE A 49 -15.03 -20.02 6.13
N ARG A 50 -15.76 -21.08 5.72
CA ARG A 50 -15.52 -22.45 6.20
C ARG A 50 -14.10 -22.92 5.92
N THR A 51 -13.61 -22.67 4.71
CA THR A 51 -12.26 -23.08 4.31
C THR A 51 -11.19 -22.34 5.10
N LEU A 52 -11.34 -21.02 5.29
CA LEU A 52 -10.43 -20.24 6.13
C LEU A 52 -10.46 -20.71 7.59
N TYR A 53 -11.65 -20.97 8.15
CA TYR A 53 -11.77 -21.49 9.52
C TYR A 53 -11.12 -22.86 9.67
N ALA A 54 -11.36 -23.75 8.72
CA ALA A 54 -10.82 -25.13 8.73
C ALA A 54 -9.29 -25.16 8.59
N SER A 55 -8.67 -24.12 7.98
CA SER A 55 -7.21 -24.03 7.89
C SER A 55 -6.54 -23.74 9.24
N GLY A 56 -7.30 -23.30 10.24
CA GLY A 56 -6.78 -22.91 11.56
C GLY A 56 -5.98 -21.60 11.55
N ILE A 57 -5.94 -20.90 10.43
CA ILE A 57 -5.19 -19.64 10.25
C ILE A 57 -6.17 -18.47 10.29
N THR A 58 -5.81 -17.43 11.02
CA THR A 58 -6.54 -16.16 11.01
C THR A 58 -5.70 -15.12 10.28
N PRO A 59 -6.06 -14.75 9.04
CA PRO A 59 -5.36 -13.70 8.31
C PRO A 59 -5.37 -12.35 9.05
N ALA A 60 -4.37 -11.52 8.78
CA ALA A 60 -4.26 -10.16 9.35
C ALA A 60 -5.49 -9.30 9.11
N TYR A 61 -6.20 -9.57 8.04
CA TYR A 61 -7.46 -8.92 7.69
C TYR A 61 -8.37 -9.91 6.96
N MET A 62 -9.63 -9.93 7.32
CA MET A 62 -10.69 -10.62 6.57
C MET A 62 -11.84 -9.64 6.37
N GLY A 63 -12.21 -9.38 5.12
CA GLY A 63 -13.33 -8.52 4.78
C GLY A 63 -14.38 -9.26 3.95
N LEU A 64 -15.66 -9.03 4.23
CA LEU A 64 -16.78 -9.64 3.52
C LEU A 64 -17.71 -8.58 2.95
N ILE A 65 -17.99 -8.65 1.63
CA ILE A 65 -18.97 -7.79 1.00
C ILE A 65 -20.39 -8.23 1.36
N GLY A 66 -21.22 -7.29 1.76
CA GLY A 66 -22.64 -7.56 2.03
C GLY A 66 -23.24 -6.57 3.01
N SER A 67 -24.56 -6.42 2.97
CA SER A 67 -25.27 -5.61 3.96
C SER A 67 -25.21 -6.26 5.35
N LYS A 68 -25.23 -5.45 6.41
CA LYS A 68 -25.23 -5.92 7.81
C LYS A 68 -26.28 -7.01 8.07
N ARG A 69 -27.51 -6.79 7.56
CA ARG A 69 -28.61 -7.77 7.72
C ARG A 69 -28.32 -9.11 7.05
N ARG A 70 -27.76 -9.06 5.83
CA ARG A 70 -27.42 -10.27 5.06
C ARG A 70 -26.34 -11.08 5.75
N VAL A 71 -25.30 -10.41 6.23
CA VAL A 71 -24.18 -11.09 6.88
C VAL A 71 -24.54 -11.64 8.25
N ALA A 72 -25.41 -10.97 9.00
CA ALA A 72 -25.90 -11.47 10.29
C ALA A 72 -26.53 -12.86 10.13
N GLY A 73 -27.44 -13.04 9.15
CA GLY A 73 -28.05 -14.37 8.89
C GLY A 73 -27.04 -15.42 8.42
N LEU A 74 -26.02 -15.02 7.66
CA LEU A 74 -24.93 -15.92 7.28
C LEU A 74 -24.13 -16.38 8.51
N PHE A 75 -23.79 -15.47 9.40
CA PHE A 75 -23.02 -15.79 10.61
C PHE A 75 -23.81 -16.66 11.59
N GLU A 76 -25.12 -16.43 11.74
CA GLU A 76 -25.97 -17.31 12.53
C GLU A 76 -25.96 -18.76 12.01
N ASN A 77 -26.07 -18.93 10.69
CA ASN A 77 -25.99 -20.27 10.09
C ASN A 77 -24.60 -20.92 10.32
N LEU A 78 -23.53 -20.19 10.11
CA LEU A 78 -22.16 -20.69 10.32
C LEU A 78 -21.89 -21.05 11.80
N CYS A 79 -22.44 -20.30 12.74
CA CYS A 79 -22.38 -20.67 14.15
C CYS A 79 -23.12 -22.00 14.45
N THR A 80 -24.27 -22.25 13.80
CA THR A 80 -24.99 -23.54 13.96
C THR A 80 -24.22 -24.74 13.37
N GLU A 81 -23.30 -24.45 12.44
CA GLU A 81 -22.40 -25.46 11.86
C GLU A 81 -21.14 -25.70 12.72
N GLY A 82 -20.95 -24.93 13.81
CA GLY A 82 -19.83 -25.09 14.75
C GLY A 82 -18.64 -24.15 14.49
N ILE A 83 -18.81 -23.11 13.66
CA ILE A 83 -17.78 -22.08 13.50
C ILE A 83 -17.87 -21.13 14.69
N ASP A 84 -16.74 -20.87 15.31
CA ASP A 84 -16.65 -20.00 16.49
C ASP A 84 -17.07 -18.57 16.19
N ARG A 85 -17.93 -18.02 17.03
CA ARG A 85 -18.37 -16.63 16.90
C ARG A 85 -17.20 -15.66 16.97
N SER A 86 -16.20 -15.92 17.79
CA SER A 86 -14.99 -15.12 17.94
C SER A 86 -14.16 -15.03 16.65
N PHE A 87 -14.19 -16.07 15.81
CA PHE A 87 -13.59 -16.03 14.48
C PHE A 87 -14.41 -15.15 13.52
N LEU A 88 -15.72 -15.32 13.51
CA LEU A 88 -16.62 -14.54 12.65
C LEU A 88 -16.59 -13.04 12.97
N ASP A 89 -16.46 -12.68 14.26
CA ASP A 89 -16.39 -11.29 14.71
C ASP A 89 -15.10 -10.57 14.27
N GLN A 90 -14.11 -11.30 13.77
CA GLN A 90 -12.90 -10.71 13.17
C GLN A 90 -13.10 -10.32 11.70
N ILE A 91 -14.21 -10.75 11.08
CA ILE A 91 -14.50 -10.42 9.69
C ILE A 91 -15.12 -9.02 9.61
N HIS A 92 -14.42 -8.12 8.93
CA HIS A 92 -14.88 -6.77 8.65
C HIS A 92 -16.07 -6.81 7.69
N THR A 93 -17.24 -6.38 8.17
CA THR A 93 -18.47 -6.40 7.37
C THR A 93 -19.46 -5.31 7.78
N PRO A 94 -20.01 -4.57 6.83
CA PRO A 94 -19.65 -4.50 5.42
C PRO A 94 -18.16 -4.20 5.22
N ILE A 95 -17.53 -4.82 4.23
CA ILE A 95 -16.13 -4.54 3.89
C ILE A 95 -15.96 -3.07 3.46
N GLY A 96 -14.88 -2.44 3.91
CA GLY A 96 -14.55 -1.05 3.59
C GLY A 96 -14.98 -0.05 4.65
N LEU A 97 -14.35 1.12 4.65
CA LEU A 97 -14.72 2.23 5.54
C LEU A 97 -16.06 2.82 5.16
N ASP A 98 -16.85 3.23 6.15
CA ASP A 98 -18.11 3.95 5.93
C ASP A 98 -17.85 5.40 5.50
N ILE A 99 -17.66 5.60 4.20
CA ILE A 99 -17.38 6.90 3.56
C ILE A 99 -18.56 7.41 2.73
N GLY A 100 -19.73 6.75 2.82
CA GLY A 100 -20.88 7.08 2.00
C GLY A 100 -20.78 6.57 0.55
N ALA A 101 -19.94 5.57 0.28
CA ALA A 101 -19.74 4.99 -1.07
C ALA A 101 -21.03 4.38 -1.63
N VAL A 102 -21.36 4.72 -2.89
CA VAL A 102 -22.56 4.26 -3.61
C VAL A 102 -22.21 3.48 -4.87
N THR A 103 -21.24 3.96 -5.64
CA THR A 103 -20.80 3.30 -6.88
C THR A 103 -19.80 2.18 -6.61
N THR A 104 -19.61 1.27 -7.57
CA THR A 104 -18.62 0.19 -7.47
C THR A 104 -17.21 0.71 -7.27
N ASP A 105 -16.86 1.82 -7.91
CA ASP A 105 -15.53 2.43 -7.82
C ASP A 105 -15.32 3.07 -6.44
N GLU A 106 -16.33 3.75 -5.91
CA GLU A 106 -16.29 4.29 -4.53
C GLU A 106 -16.19 3.17 -3.48
N ILE A 107 -16.92 2.07 -3.68
CA ILE A 107 -16.82 0.88 -2.81
C ILE A 107 -15.39 0.31 -2.87
N ALA A 108 -14.77 0.23 -4.04
CA ALA A 108 -13.39 -0.22 -4.16
C ALA A 108 -12.41 0.72 -3.41
N ILE A 109 -12.60 2.04 -3.49
CA ILE A 109 -11.83 3.03 -2.74
C ILE A 109 -12.03 2.84 -1.24
N SER A 110 -13.26 2.63 -0.79
CA SER A 110 -13.60 2.37 0.62
C SER A 110 -12.87 1.12 1.16
N ILE A 111 -12.87 0.04 0.39
CA ILE A 111 -12.16 -1.21 0.72
C ILE A 111 -10.65 -0.97 0.80
N LEU A 112 -10.05 -0.33 -0.20
CA LEU A 112 -8.62 -0.03 -0.21
C LEU A 112 -8.23 0.87 0.98
N SER A 113 -9.07 1.83 1.32
CA SER A 113 -8.83 2.71 2.48
C SER A 113 -8.83 1.92 3.79
N GLU A 114 -9.73 0.95 3.95
CA GLU A 114 -9.75 0.07 5.13
C GLU A 114 -8.52 -0.83 5.19
N LEU A 115 -8.10 -1.41 4.07
CA LEU A 115 -6.87 -2.22 3.99
C LEU A 115 -5.64 -1.40 4.39
N ILE A 116 -5.51 -0.16 3.92
CA ILE A 116 -4.42 0.75 4.30
C ILE A 116 -4.47 1.05 5.80
N LEU A 117 -5.67 1.32 6.35
CA LEU A 117 -5.84 1.57 7.77
C LEU A 117 -5.44 0.36 8.62
N CYS A 118 -5.89 -0.84 8.25
CA CYS A 118 -5.52 -2.08 8.95
C CYS A 118 -4.02 -2.34 8.88
N ARG A 119 -3.41 -2.21 7.71
CA ARG A 119 -1.96 -2.33 7.55
C ARG A 119 -1.18 -1.38 8.46
N SER A 120 -1.64 -0.12 8.58
CA SER A 120 -0.97 0.87 9.44
C SER A 120 -1.07 0.55 10.93
N ARG A 121 -2.12 -0.18 11.34
CA ARG A 121 -2.33 -0.60 12.73
C ARG A 121 -1.55 -1.88 13.10
N LEU A 122 -1.33 -2.76 12.14
CA LEU A 122 -0.56 -4.00 12.35
C LEU A 122 0.92 -3.72 12.58
N SER A 123 1.41 -2.53 12.19
CA SER A 123 2.78 -2.09 12.46
C SER A 123 2.85 -0.90 13.45
N PRO A 124 2.19 -0.95 14.62
CA PRO A 124 2.23 0.15 15.58
C PRO A 124 3.59 0.14 16.28
N GLY A 125 4.51 0.95 15.81
CA GLY A 125 5.74 1.22 16.55
C GLY A 125 7.04 0.63 16.01
N LYS A 126 7.08 0.00 14.86
CA LYS A 126 8.35 -0.17 14.14
C LYS A 126 8.76 1.16 13.50
N LYS A 127 9.06 2.14 14.38
CA LYS A 127 9.72 3.40 13.99
C LYS A 127 11.16 3.21 13.49
N ASN A 128 11.61 1.99 13.31
CA ASN A 128 13.03 1.66 13.16
C ASN A 128 13.42 1.18 11.76
N GLY A 129 12.55 1.30 10.75
CA GLY A 129 12.93 0.97 9.38
C GLY A 129 12.75 2.16 8.46
N ILE A 130 13.83 2.75 7.97
CA ILE A 130 13.81 3.70 6.85
C ILE A 130 12.96 3.14 5.69
N LEU A 131 12.98 1.83 5.48
CA LEU A 131 12.28 1.12 4.40
C LEU A 131 10.74 1.04 4.56
N GLU A 132 10.18 1.15 5.77
CA GLU A 132 8.72 1.08 5.98
C GLU A 132 7.97 2.35 5.55
N GLN A 133 8.68 3.42 5.28
CA GLN A 133 8.13 4.72 4.86
C GLN A 133 8.61 5.14 3.47
N THR A 134 9.26 4.26 2.75
CA THR A 134 9.75 4.57 1.41
C THR A 134 8.61 4.64 0.39
N ASN A 135 8.80 5.44 -0.62
CA ASN A 135 7.95 5.52 -1.80
C ASN A 135 8.47 4.62 -2.95
N LEU A 136 8.99 3.43 -2.59
CA LEU A 136 9.43 2.44 -3.56
C LEU A 136 8.24 1.94 -4.37
N ASP A 137 8.22 2.27 -5.65
CA ASP A 137 7.22 1.82 -6.60
C ASP A 137 7.88 0.99 -7.74
N PRO A 138 7.09 0.32 -8.57
CA PRO A 138 7.63 -0.47 -9.69
C PRO A 138 8.47 0.37 -10.66
N VAL A 139 8.16 1.65 -10.85
CA VAL A 139 8.90 2.55 -11.76
C VAL A 139 10.28 2.81 -11.22
N PHE A 140 10.38 3.13 -9.91
CA PHE A 140 11.65 3.29 -9.21
C PHE A 140 12.49 2.01 -9.26
N LEU A 141 11.88 0.86 -8.93
CA LEU A 141 12.58 -0.43 -8.92
C LEU A 141 13.09 -0.80 -10.33
N ASN A 142 12.31 -0.56 -11.36
CA ASN A 142 12.74 -0.76 -12.75
C ASN A 142 13.89 0.18 -13.12
N ALA A 143 13.84 1.43 -12.69
CA ALA A 143 14.92 2.38 -12.94
C ALA A 143 16.25 1.94 -12.31
N LEU A 144 16.20 1.33 -11.12
CA LEU A 144 17.40 0.76 -10.47
C LEU A 144 18.03 -0.39 -11.29
N GLN A 145 17.22 -1.16 -12.00
CA GLN A 145 17.66 -2.31 -12.78
C GLN A 145 18.25 -1.92 -14.16
N THR A 146 17.97 -0.71 -14.63
CA THR A 146 18.55 -0.24 -15.92
C THR A 146 20.07 -0.09 -15.80
N GLU A 147 20.80 -0.28 -16.90
CA GLU A 147 22.25 -0.06 -16.93
C GLU A 147 22.63 1.41 -16.78
N GLY A 148 23.85 1.65 -16.30
CA GLY A 148 24.47 2.98 -16.18
C GLY A 148 24.46 3.55 -14.77
N PRO A 149 25.30 4.58 -14.53
CA PRO A 149 25.43 5.24 -13.23
C PRO A 149 24.12 5.92 -12.81
N LYS A 150 23.84 5.88 -11.50
CA LYS A 150 22.67 6.51 -10.88
C LYS A 150 23.06 7.12 -9.55
N ALA A 151 22.48 8.26 -9.22
CA ALA A 151 22.49 8.82 -7.87
C ALA A 151 21.17 8.48 -7.17
N ILE A 152 21.26 8.11 -5.91
CA ILE A 152 20.10 7.81 -5.08
C ILE A 152 20.05 8.83 -3.95
N ALA A 153 18.97 9.61 -3.91
CA ALA A 153 18.70 10.57 -2.86
C ALA A 153 17.72 9.97 -1.85
N VAL A 154 18.07 10.02 -0.56
CA VAL A 154 17.26 9.49 0.54
C VAL A 154 17.04 10.57 1.59
N VAL A 155 15.80 10.86 1.94
CA VAL A 155 15.45 11.76 3.04
C VAL A 155 15.72 11.03 4.37
N VAL A 156 16.70 11.51 5.13
CA VAL A 156 17.14 10.87 6.39
C VAL A 156 16.59 11.56 7.64
N ASP A 157 16.32 12.86 7.55
CA ASP A 157 15.66 13.61 8.64
C ASP A 157 14.80 14.75 8.07
N ARG A 158 13.88 15.23 8.88
CA ARG A 158 13.00 16.36 8.53
C ARG A 158 12.54 17.12 9.77
N LYS A 159 12.31 18.42 9.61
CA LYS A 159 11.74 19.28 10.64
C LYS A 159 10.66 20.19 10.03
N GLY A 160 9.60 20.40 10.77
CA GLY A 160 8.45 21.19 10.32
C GLY A 160 7.55 20.49 9.31
N SER A 161 6.83 21.28 8.50
CA SER A 161 5.90 20.78 7.48
C SER A 161 6.67 20.48 6.19
N THR A 162 6.89 19.21 5.91
CA THR A 162 7.54 18.74 4.69
C THR A 162 6.59 17.86 3.88
N PRO A 163 6.66 17.87 2.54
CA PRO A 163 5.75 17.11 1.68
C PRO A 163 5.94 15.59 1.76
N VAL A 164 7.09 15.13 2.26
CA VAL A 164 7.42 13.71 2.39
C VAL A 164 7.88 13.35 3.80
N LYS A 165 7.91 12.06 4.06
CA LYS A 165 8.43 11.49 5.31
C LYS A 165 9.89 11.08 5.14
N THR A 166 10.58 10.94 6.27
CA THR A 166 11.90 10.27 6.36
C THR A 166 11.81 8.89 5.70
N GLY A 167 12.79 8.56 4.87
CA GLY A 167 12.80 7.34 4.06
C GLY A 167 12.23 7.51 2.65
N ALA A 168 11.72 8.69 2.28
CA ALA A 168 11.40 8.99 0.88
C ALA A 168 12.67 8.93 0.04
N ILE A 169 12.55 8.38 -1.16
CA ILE A 169 13.70 8.07 -2.01
C ILE A 169 13.45 8.47 -3.47
N MET A 170 14.50 8.96 -4.12
CA MET A 170 14.50 9.32 -5.53
C MET A 170 15.78 8.81 -6.18
N CYS A 171 15.66 8.25 -7.38
CA CYS A 171 16.78 7.84 -8.23
C CYS A 171 16.92 8.83 -9.38
N VAL A 172 18.14 9.23 -9.70
CA VAL A 172 18.47 10.14 -10.81
C VAL A 172 19.49 9.45 -11.71
N ASN A 173 19.22 9.41 -13.01
CA ASN A 173 20.18 8.90 -14.00
C ASN A 173 21.04 10.02 -14.61
N THR A 174 22.03 9.66 -15.42
CA THR A 174 22.94 10.61 -16.08
C THR A 174 22.27 11.56 -17.08
N LEU A 175 21.04 11.27 -17.51
CA LEU A 175 20.23 12.14 -18.38
C LEU A 175 19.39 13.14 -17.59
N GLY A 176 19.50 13.14 -16.26
CA GLY A 176 18.69 14.00 -15.39
C GLY A 176 17.24 13.57 -15.23
N GLN A 177 16.90 12.36 -15.64
CA GLN A 177 15.57 11.81 -15.38
C GLN A 177 15.51 11.30 -13.94
N SER A 178 14.44 11.68 -13.23
CA SER A 178 14.18 11.25 -11.86
C SER A 178 13.08 10.19 -11.80
N PHE A 179 13.21 9.25 -10.87
CA PHE A 179 12.27 8.17 -10.59
C PHE A 179 12.04 8.10 -9.08
N GLY A 180 10.81 7.97 -8.65
CA GLY A 180 10.41 8.22 -7.26
C GLY A 180 10.34 9.72 -6.98
N THR A 181 10.12 10.11 -5.73
CA THR A 181 10.01 11.53 -5.35
C THR A 181 10.41 11.73 -3.90
N ILE A 182 10.97 12.90 -3.62
CA ILE A 182 11.27 13.39 -2.28
C ILE A 182 10.40 14.62 -1.93
N GLY A 183 9.26 14.77 -2.61
CA GLY A 183 8.21 15.74 -2.27
C GLY A 183 7.85 16.74 -3.36
N GLY A 184 8.56 16.75 -4.47
CA GLY A 184 8.30 17.69 -5.57
C GLY A 184 8.77 19.13 -5.27
N GLY A 185 8.49 20.03 -6.21
CA GLY A 185 8.77 21.45 -6.07
C GLY A 185 10.24 21.83 -6.01
N CYS A 186 10.53 23.00 -5.43
CA CYS A 186 11.88 23.58 -5.38
C CYS A 186 12.88 22.69 -4.64
N GLY A 187 12.46 22.05 -3.56
CA GLY A 187 13.32 21.14 -2.78
C GLY A 187 13.79 19.93 -3.59
N GLU A 188 12.91 19.33 -4.38
CA GLU A 188 13.27 18.22 -5.27
C GLU A 188 14.18 18.67 -6.39
N HIS A 189 13.95 19.89 -6.93
CA HIS A 189 14.82 20.45 -7.97
C HIS A 189 16.24 20.69 -7.46
N GLU A 190 16.41 21.18 -6.24
CA GLU A 190 17.72 21.35 -5.61
C GLU A 190 18.46 20.02 -5.43
N VAL A 191 17.75 18.99 -4.95
CA VAL A 191 18.31 17.64 -4.82
C VAL A 191 18.63 17.03 -6.18
N LEU A 192 17.80 17.22 -7.20
CA LEU A 192 18.07 16.78 -8.57
C LEU A 192 19.37 17.38 -9.11
N ARG A 193 19.54 18.68 -8.96
CA ARG A 193 20.77 19.36 -9.36
C ARG A 193 21.99 18.79 -8.64
N LYS A 194 21.88 18.58 -7.32
CA LYS A 194 22.96 18.03 -6.51
C LYS A 194 23.26 16.56 -6.87
N ALA A 195 22.26 15.78 -7.20
CA ALA A 195 22.42 14.41 -7.67
C ALA A 195 23.23 14.32 -8.98
N LEU A 196 23.05 15.27 -9.90
CA LEU A 196 23.85 15.36 -11.11
C LEU A 196 25.33 15.72 -10.83
N GLU A 197 25.59 16.57 -9.84
CA GLU A 197 26.95 16.85 -9.37
C GLU A 197 27.60 15.59 -8.79
N VAL A 198 26.88 14.86 -7.93
CA VAL A 198 27.34 13.58 -7.36
C VAL A 198 27.67 12.57 -8.46
N LEU A 199 26.85 12.46 -9.50
CA LEU A 199 27.11 11.58 -10.65
C LEU A 199 28.40 11.96 -11.39
N SER A 200 28.68 13.28 -11.51
CA SER A 200 29.90 13.78 -12.15
C SER A 200 31.14 13.52 -11.28
N ASP A 201 31.07 13.87 -10.01
CA ASP A 201 32.20 13.90 -9.10
C ASP A 201 32.45 12.55 -8.41
N LYS A 202 31.47 11.65 -8.46
CA LYS A 202 31.48 10.32 -7.82
C LYS A 202 31.76 10.41 -6.31
N LYS A 203 31.17 11.41 -5.64
CA LYS A 203 31.29 11.64 -4.21
C LYS A 203 29.92 11.79 -3.60
N ASP A 204 29.61 10.89 -2.67
CA ASP A 204 28.38 10.99 -1.86
C ASP A 204 28.37 12.32 -1.10
N THR A 205 27.20 12.88 -0.91
CA THR A 205 27.04 14.18 -0.25
C THR A 205 25.84 14.17 0.68
N PHE A 206 25.90 15.06 1.65
CA PHE A 206 24.79 15.39 2.53
C PHE A 206 24.28 16.79 2.17
N LEU A 207 22.98 16.92 1.99
CA LEU A 207 22.33 18.18 1.63
C LEU A 207 21.20 18.46 2.61
N SER A 208 21.21 19.65 3.22
CA SER A 208 20.07 20.16 4.00
C SER A 208 19.28 21.12 3.13
N VAL A 209 18.05 20.79 2.82
CA VAL A 209 17.14 21.58 2.00
C VAL A 209 16.23 22.39 2.91
N ASP A 210 16.30 23.71 2.82
CA ASP A 210 15.45 24.63 3.57
C ASP A 210 14.32 25.16 2.68
N MET A 211 13.09 24.76 3.01
CA MET A 211 11.86 25.16 2.31
C MET A 211 11.11 26.28 3.06
N THR A 212 11.75 26.91 4.06
CA THR A 212 11.14 27.98 4.86
C THR A 212 11.35 29.38 4.27
N ASN A 213 12.22 29.52 3.28
CA ASN A 213 12.60 30.82 2.73
C ASN A 213 11.54 31.45 1.82
N ASP A 214 11.50 32.80 1.82
CA ASP A 214 10.51 33.66 1.15
C ASP A 214 10.35 33.42 -0.37
N PHE A 215 11.30 32.80 -1.04
CA PHE A 215 11.20 32.37 -2.44
C PHE A 215 10.08 31.36 -2.70
N ALA A 216 9.74 30.55 -1.70
CA ALA A 216 8.61 29.62 -1.79
C ALA A 216 7.26 30.34 -1.82
N GLY A 217 7.19 31.56 -1.30
CA GLY A 217 5.98 32.40 -1.30
C GLY A 217 5.61 32.94 -2.68
N GLU A 218 6.58 33.26 -3.54
CA GLU A 218 6.33 33.76 -4.89
C GLU A 218 5.86 32.67 -5.86
N GLU A 219 6.24 31.41 -5.63
CA GLU A 219 5.80 30.25 -6.42
C GLU A 219 4.55 29.55 -5.83
N GLY A 220 3.95 30.07 -4.76
CA GLY A 220 2.72 29.53 -4.16
C GLY A 220 2.93 28.24 -3.36
N MET A 221 4.17 27.91 -2.98
CA MET A 221 4.47 26.74 -2.17
C MET A 221 4.52 27.09 -0.68
N VAL A 222 3.64 26.51 0.09
CA VAL A 222 3.50 26.70 1.55
C VAL A 222 4.14 25.52 2.31
N CYS A 223 5.37 25.16 1.98
CA CYS A 223 6.12 24.18 2.75
C CYS A 223 7.04 24.89 3.72
N GLY A 224 6.75 24.85 5.03
CA GLY A 224 7.51 25.55 6.09
C GLY A 224 8.44 24.63 6.86
N GLY A 225 9.18 23.74 6.20
CA GLY A 225 10.06 22.79 6.84
C GLY A 225 11.43 22.66 6.21
N THR A 226 12.31 21.89 6.86
CA THR A 226 13.62 21.49 6.35
C THR A 226 13.69 19.98 6.19
N MET A 227 14.45 19.50 5.22
CA MET A 227 14.76 18.08 5.08
C MET A 227 16.25 17.85 4.84
N ASP A 228 16.76 16.81 5.44
CA ASP A 228 18.14 16.35 5.28
C ASP A 228 18.17 15.15 4.33
N VAL A 229 19.01 15.22 3.31
CA VAL A 229 19.08 14.25 2.21
C VAL A 229 20.51 13.75 2.06
N ILE A 230 20.68 12.43 2.00
CA ILE A 230 21.94 11.80 1.55
C ILE A 230 21.79 11.48 0.06
N ILE A 231 22.79 11.76 -0.71
CA ILE A 231 22.84 11.50 -2.15
C ILE A 231 24.09 10.72 -2.47
#